data_544fef9726e70ab9b59b13ceac445f8f
#
_entry.id   544fef9726e70ab9b59b13ceac445f8f
#
_cell.length_a   1.000
_cell.length_b   1.000
_cell.length_c   1.000
_cell.angle_alpha   90.00
_cell.angle_beta   90.00
_cell.angle_gamma   90.00
#
_symmetry.space_group_name_H-M   'P 1'
#
loop_
_entity.id
_entity.type
_entity.pdbx_description
1 polymer ?
#
loop_
_entity_poly.entity_id
_entity_poly.type
_entity_poly.pdbx_seq_one_letter_code
_entity_poly.pdbx_strand_id
1 'polypeptide(L)'
;MKLRALCVGIVVYSLTAVVHAESDSPHPVSDNDFYSTPSGAEVALGRALFFDKIISGNRNISCATCHHPLAGTGDGLALSIGEGGNGLGLARDTGSGDDAVNERIPRHSPHVFNLGAKEFSVMFHDGRLSVDDLEASGFNSPAGDHLPLGLNSVLAAQAMFPVTSSTEMAGQAGENPVANAAFEGRLAGENGVWDLLAQRLRAIPEYVVMFRDAYPEQISTADDIQFKDAANAIAAFEGAAWRADNSRFDQFLRGDSDALSGTEMKGMQLFYVEANCSSCHVGKFQTDHDFHAIAMPQIGPGKGHNSEGYDDGREDFGREAVTGDADDRFRFLTPSLRNVALTAPYGHAGAFDTLEAVVRHHLSPVKSLRNYDASQVRLPSRADFDGQDFVVMNDYWRLEQIAQRNELAPVSIDEEDFGHLMSFLHALTDNGFLDNRRNIPSSVPSGLTMAD
;
A
#
# COMPACT_ATOMS: atom_id res chain seq x y z
N MET A 1 24.90 26.79 -83.81
CA MET A 1 25.04 25.81 -82.77
C MET A 1 24.01 26.14 -81.67
N LYS A 2 22.93 25.39 -81.61
CA LYS A 2 21.86 25.61 -80.61
C LYS A 2 22.05 24.62 -79.45
N LEU A 3 22.37 25.13 -78.27
CA LEU A 3 22.42 24.32 -77.04
C LEU A 3 20.99 24.08 -76.54
N ARG A 4 20.60 22.84 -76.38
CA ARG A 4 19.38 22.41 -75.70
C ARG A 4 19.71 22.16 -74.25
N ALA A 5 19.07 22.93 -73.38
CA ALA A 5 19.10 22.70 -71.96
C ALA A 5 18.12 21.55 -71.61
N LEU A 6 18.65 20.51 -70.96
CA LEU A 6 17.88 19.37 -70.45
C LEU A 6 17.49 19.68 -68.96
N CYS A 7 16.20 19.95 -68.69
CA CYS A 7 15.71 20.02 -67.29
C CYS A 7 15.44 18.63 -66.80
N VAL A 8 16.24 18.18 -65.79
CA VAL A 8 15.97 16.98 -65.05
C VAL A 8 15.13 17.37 -63.82
N GLY A 9 13.85 16.98 -63.84
CA GLY A 9 12.95 17.13 -62.72
C GLY A 9 13.25 16.06 -61.65
N ILE A 10 13.71 16.48 -60.46
CA ILE A 10 13.84 15.63 -59.31
C ILE A 10 12.48 15.53 -58.63
N VAL A 11 11.84 14.34 -58.71
CA VAL A 11 10.65 14.03 -57.91
C VAL A 11 11.12 13.56 -56.56
N VAL A 12 10.93 14.41 -55.53
CA VAL A 12 11.16 14.05 -54.12
C VAL A 12 9.92 13.30 -53.65
N TYR A 13 10.02 11.98 -53.51
CA TYR A 13 9.05 11.19 -52.79
C TYR A 13 9.26 11.43 -51.28
N SER A 14 8.36 12.20 -50.66
CA SER A 14 8.25 12.28 -49.24
C SER A 14 7.68 10.95 -48.74
N LEU A 15 8.54 10.05 -48.24
CA LEU A 15 8.10 8.94 -47.39
C LEU A 15 7.66 9.55 -46.03
N THR A 16 6.35 9.74 -45.89
CA THR A 16 5.78 9.85 -44.53
C THR A 16 5.92 8.49 -43.86
N ALA A 17 6.93 8.34 -43.05
CA ALA A 17 6.99 7.24 -42.08
C ALA A 17 5.82 7.42 -41.10
N VAL A 18 4.78 6.64 -41.28
CA VAL A 18 3.77 6.43 -40.27
C VAL A 18 4.49 5.64 -39.16
N VAL A 19 4.99 6.34 -38.18
CA VAL A 19 5.42 5.73 -36.92
C VAL A 19 4.13 5.17 -36.33
N HIS A 20 3.90 3.88 -36.50
CA HIS A 20 3.00 3.15 -35.64
C HIS A 20 3.69 3.16 -34.26
N ALA A 21 3.26 4.06 -33.39
CA ALA A 21 3.40 3.84 -31.98
C ALA A 21 2.60 2.55 -31.71
N GLU A 22 3.29 1.41 -31.60
CA GLU A 22 2.73 0.25 -30.92
C GLU A 22 2.26 0.81 -29.57
N SER A 23 0.97 0.74 -29.32
CA SER A 23 0.39 1.21 -28.07
C SER A 23 1.12 0.47 -26.95
N ASP A 24 1.78 1.19 -26.03
CA ASP A 24 2.44 0.65 -24.85
C ASP A 24 1.43 0.09 -23.83
N SER A 25 0.38 -0.56 -24.33
CA SER A 25 -0.55 -1.29 -23.48
C SER A 25 0.19 -2.43 -22.79
N PRO A 26 0.08 -2.58 -21.48
CA PRO A 26 0.78 -3.62 -20.75
C PRO A 26 0.34 -5.01 -21.22
N HIS A 27 1.22 -5.98 -21.07
CA HIS A 27 0.85 -7.38 -21.22
C HIS A 27 -0.14 -7.80 -20.13
N PRO A 28 -1.06 -8.75 -20.40
CA PRO A 28 -1.99 -9.24 -19.39
C PRO A 28 -1.24 -9.92 -18.22
N VAL A 29 -1.78 -9.78 -17.03
CA VAL A 29 -1.33 -10.53 -15.85
C VAL A 29 -1.54 -12.02 -16.05
N SER A 30 -0.58 -12.84 -15.62
CA SER A 30 -0.55 -14.29 -15.74
C SER A 30 -0.11 -14.98 -14.45
N ASP A 31 -0.26 -16.29 -14.35
CA ASP A 31 0.20 -17.07 -13.19
C ASP A 31 1.72 -16.97 -12.97
N ASN A 32 2.49 -16.74 -14.03
CA ASN A 32 3.93 -16.60 -13.95
C ASN A 32 4.38 -15.32 -13.22
N ASP A 33 3.50 -14.34 -13.10
CA ASP A 33 3.80 -13.07 -12.41
C ASP A 33 3.73 -13.21 -10.89
N PHE A 34 3.15 -14.29 -10.39
CA PHE A 34 3.01 -14.56 -8.96
C PHE A 34 4.03 -15.61 -8.48
N TYR A 35 4.30 -15.63 -7.19
CA TYR A 35 5.01 -16.73 -6.56
C TYR A 35 4.20 -18.05 -6.70
N SER A 36 4.84 -19.18 -6.43
CA SER A 36 4.14 -20.48 -6.47
C SER A 36 2.89 -20.44 -5.60
N THR A 37 1.81 -21.04 -6.10
CA THR A 37 0.55 -21.13 -5.35
C THR A 37 0.80 -21.80 -4.00
N PRO A 38 0.52 -21.13 -2.87
CA PRO A 38 0.69 -21.70 -1.54
C PRO A 38 -0.30 -22.88 -1.35
N SER A 39 0.01 -23.75 -0.41
CA SER A 39 -0.90 -24.84 -0.04
C SER A 39 -2.20 -24.30 0.58
N GLY A 40 -3.29 -25.02 0.42
CA GLY A 40 -4.55 -24.65 1.07
C GLY A 40 -4.45 -24.56 2.60
N ALA A 41 -3.54 -25.32 3.21
CA ALA A 41 -3.27 -25.30 4.64
C ALA A 41 -2.54 -23.99 5.06
N GLU A 42 -1.55 -23.54 4.28
CA GLU A 42 -0.89 -22.24 4.51
C GLU A 42 -1.88 -21.07 4.41
N VAL A 43 -2.70 -21.07 3.36
CA VAL A 43 -3.74 -20.03 3.17
C VAL A 43 -4.75 -20.03 4.33
N ALA A 44 -5.16 -21.22 4.82
CA ALA A 44 -6.09 -21.33 5.94
C ALA A 44 -5.47 -20.83 7.25
N LEU A 45 -4.21 -21.18 7.52
CA LEU A 45 -3.45 -20.67 8.67
C LEU A 45 -3.29 -19.15 8.59
N GLY A 46 -2.86 -18.63 7.45
CA GLY A 46 -2.66 -17.19 7.24
C GLY A 46 -3.97 -16.42 7.41
N ARG A 47 -5.10 -16.94 6.88
CA ARG A 47 -6.41 -16.35 7.10
C ARG A 47 -6.78 -16.29 8.59
N ALA A 48 -6.56 -17.36 9.33
CA ALA A 48 -6.84 -17.38 10.76
C ALA A 48 -6.00 -16.31 11.49
N LEU A 49 -4.68 -16.26 11.24
CA LEU A 49 -3.76 -15.31 11.84
C LEU A 49 -4.08 -13.84 11.49
N PHE A 50 -4.45 -13.56 10.24
CA PHE A 50 -4.78 -12.22 9.76
C PHE A 50 -5.97 -11.59 10.50
N PHE A 51 -6.93 -12.41 10.94
CA PHE A 51 -8.11 -11.98 11.68
C PHE A 51 -7.99 -12.15 13.21
N ASP A 52 -6.94 -12.83 13.69
CA ASP A 52 -6.82 -13.14 15.11
C ASP A 52 -6.03 -12.06 15.85
N LYS A 53 -6.64 -11.46 16.85
CA LYS A 53 -6.04 -10.46 17.74
C LYS A 53 -4.94 -11.02 18.65
N ILE A 54 -4.75 -12.34 18.72
CA ILE A 54 -3.75 -13.00 19.58
C ILE A 54 -2.32 -12.54 19.26
N ILE A 55 -2.06 -12.10 18.02
CA ILE A 55 -0.75 -11.63 17.56
C ILE A 55 -0.53 -10.12 17.78
N SER A 56 -1.41 -9.43 18.50
CA SER A 56 -1.17 -8.06 18.97
C SER A 56 -0.83 -8.03 20.47
N GLY A 57 -0.17 -6.99 20.93
CA GLY A 57 0.31 -6.88 22.32
C GLY A 57 -0.81 -7.05 23.33
N ASN A 58 -1.85 -6.23 23.25
CA ASN A 58 -3.00 -6.22 24.16
C ASN A 58 -4.16 -7.14 23.69
N ARG A 59 -3.99 -7.86 22.57
CA ARG A 59 -5.00 -8.78 22.00
C ARG A 59 -6.33 -8.09 21.65
N ASN A 60 -6.26 -6.85 21.21
CA ASN A 60 -7.40 -6.00 20.92
C ASN A 60 -7.46 -5.54 19.46
N ILE A 61 -6.43 -5.86 18.65
CA ILE A 61 -6.32 -5.48 17.23
C ILE A 61 -5.75 -6.64 16.39
N SER A 62 -6.14 -6.73 15.13
CA SER A 62 -5.62 -7.69 14.13
C SER A 62 -5.26 -6.98 12.83
N CYS A 63 -4.60 -7.65 11.88
CA CYS A 63 -4.34 -7.10 10.55
C CYS A 63 -5.66 -6.67 9.87
N ALA A 64 -6.72 -7.48 10.02
CA ALA A 64 -8.03 -7.19 9.46
C ALA A 64 -8.71 -5.95 10.03
N THR A 65 -8.24 -5.40 11.15
CA THR A 65 -8.77 -4.15 11.71
C THR A 65 -8.49 -2.96 10.78
N CYS A 66 -7.26 -2.88 10.23
CA CYS A 66 -6.84 -1.82 9.31
C CYS A 66 -6.88 -2.25 7.84
N HIS A 67 -6.84 -3.56 7.55
CA HIS A 67 -6.89 -4.12 6.19
C HIS A 67 -8.15 -4.98 5.99
N HIS A 68 -9.33 -4.36 6.16
CA HIS A 68 -10.58 -5.12 6.16
C HIS A 68 -11.07 -5.45 4.74
N PRO A 69 -11.44 -6.72 4.43
CA PRO A 69 -11.88 -7.11 3.09
C PRO A 69 -13.07 -6.30 2.56
N LEU A 70 -13.99 -5.86 3.42
CA LEU A 70 -15.16 -5.07 3.02
C LEU A 70 -14.87 -3.56 2.84
N ALA A 71 -13.65 -3.12 3.16
CA ALA A 71 -13.22 -1.74 2.98
C ALA A 71 -12.10 -1.63 1.92
N GLY A 72 -12.15 -2.46 0.88
CA GLY A 72 -11.15 -2.48 -0.18
C GLY A 72 -9.75 -2.89 0.31
N THR A 73 -9.66 -3.70 1.37
CA THR A 73 -8.43 -4.10 2.07
C THR A 73 -7.68 -2.95 2.75
N GLY A 74 -8.38 -1.85 3.04
CA GLY A 74 -8.00 -0.76 3.92
C GLY A 74 -8.99 -0.66 5.09
N ASP A 75 -9.13 0.51 5.70
CA ASP A 75 -10.15 0.81 6.74
C ASP A 75 -11.06 1.99 6.38
N GLY A 76 -10.78 2.70 5.29
CA GLY A 76 -11.52 3.86 4.84
C GLY A 76 -11.23 5.15 5.62
N LEU A 77 -10.30 5.12 6.58
CA LEU A 77 -9.82 6.29 7.31
C LEU A 77 -8.58 6.89 6.62
N ALA A 78 -8.41 8.20 6.72
CA ALA A 78 -7.22 8.86 6.20
C ALA A 78 -5.96 8.33 6.90
N LEU A 79 -5.99 8.30 8.23
CA LEU A 79 -5.00 7.67 9.07
C LEU A 79 -5.69 6.64 9.94
N SER A 80 -5.21 5.42 9.89
CA SER A 80 -5.79 4.33 10.66
C SER A 80 -5.70 4.58 12.16
N ILE A 81 -6.67 4.05 12.88
CA ILE A 81 -6.67 4.01 14.33
C ILE A 81 -6.21 2.62 14.76
N GLY A 82 -5.03 2.56 15.35
CA GLY A 82 -4.39 1.31 15.72
C GLY A 82 -4.82 0.78 17.08
N GLU A 83 -3.85 0.34 17.85
CA GLU A 83 -4.01 -0.22 19.18
C GLU A 83 -4.71 0.77 20.13
N GLY A 84 -5.69 0.31 20.89
CA GLY A 84 -6.52 1.13 21.78
C GLY A 84 -7.81 1.69 21.16
N GLY A 85 -7.98 1.62 19.84
CA GLY A 85 -9.23 2.01 19.17
C GLY A 85 -10.33 0.94 19.26
N ASN A 86 -11.60 1.36 19.14
CA ASN A 86 -12.77 0.47 19.12
C ASN A 86 -13.54 0.59 17.81
N GLY A 87 -14.13 -0.51 17.34
CA GLY A 87 -14.91 -0.59 16.12
C GLY A 87 -14.08 -0.89 14.89
N LEU A 88 -14.73 -0.95 13.72
CA LEU A 88 -14.12 -1.29 12.43
C LEU A 88 -14.44 -0.25 11.35
N GLY A 89 -13.50 -0.07 10.42
CA GLY A 89 -13.68 0.82 9.29
C GLY A 89 -13.99 2.26 9.72
N LEU A 90 -14.90 2.92 9.04
CA LEU A 90 -15.31 4.30 9.33
C LEU A 90 -16.00 4.49 10.70
N ALA A 91 -16.43 3.40 11.35
CA ALA A 91 -17.02 3.46 12.70
C ALA A 91 -15.95 3.28 13.80
N ARG A 92 -14.68 3.06 13.43
CA ARG A 92 -13.60 2.92 14.41
C ARG A 92 -13.29 4.27 15.04
N ASP A 93 -13.30 4.32 16.37
CA ASP A 93 -12.98 5.51 17.16
C ASP A 93 -11.64 5.37 17.89
N THR A 94 -11.23 6.41 18.59
CA THR A 94 -9.95 6.50 19.30
C THR A 94 -9.97 5.84 20.67
N GLY A 95 -11.00 5.08 21.01
CA GLY A 95 -11.15 4.48 22.34
C GLY A 95 -11.40 5.52 23.45
N SER A 96 -11.42 5.05 24.68
CA SER A 96 -11.66 5.89 25.88
C SER A 96 -10.95 5.34 27.12
N GLY A 97 -10.69 6.20 28.09
CA GLY A 97 -9.98 5.82 29.33
C GLY A 97 -8.49 5.64 29.11
N ASP A 98 -7.89 4.81 29.97
CA ASP A 98 -6.43 4.59 30.00
C ASP A 98 -5.93 3.75 28.80
N ASP A 99 -6.82 3.02 28.14
CA ASP A 99 -6.51 2.19 26.97
C ASP A 99 -6.75 2.92 25.64
N ALA A 100 -7.14 4.20 25.67
CA ALA A 100 -7.36 4.99 24.47
C ALA A 100 -6.08 5.16 23.65
N VAL A 101 -6.21 5.27 22.33
CA VAL A 101 -5.11 5.51 21.38
C VAL A 101 -4.24 6.69 21.84
N ASN A 102 -2.92 6.50 21.89
CA ASN A 102 -2.00 7.57 22.28
C ASN A 102 -1.64 8.51 21.12
N GLU A 103 -1.64 7.99 19.90
CA GLU A 103 -1.26 8.73 18.70
C GLU A 103 -1.96 8.13 17.47
N ARG A 104 -2.22 8.93 16.44
CA ARG A 104 -2.65 8.39 15.14
C ARG A 104 -1.50 7.65 14.47
N ILE A 105 -1.80 6.60 13.71
CA ILE A 105 -0.82 6.01 12.80
C ILE A 105 -0.46 7.07 11.76
N PRO A 106 0.84 7.36 11.53
CA PRO A 106 1.24 8.55 10.77
C PRO A 106 1.02 8.46 9.26
N ARG A 107 0.66 7.29 8.74
CA ARG A 107 0.38 7.07 7.32
C ARG A 107 -0.89 6.26 7.12
N HIS A 108 -1.50 6.46 5.96
CA HIS A 108 -2.63 5.66 5.50
C HIS A 108 -2.28 4.17 5.41
N SER A 109 -3.23 3.31 5.80
CA SER A 109 -3.12 1.85 5.63
C SER A 109 -3.30 1.50 4.14
N PRO A 110 -2.24 1.10 3.43
CA PRO A 110 -2.34 0.83 2.01
C PRO A 110 -3.17 -0.42 1.74
N HIS A 111 -3.84 -0.45 0.59
CA HIS A 111 -4.50 -1.67 0.15
C HIS A 111 -3.48 -2.79 -0.12
N VAL A 112 -3.90 -4.05 -0.02
CA VAL A 112 -3.03 -5.22 -0.16
C VAL A 112 -3.33 -6.06 -1.41
N PHE A 113 -4.02 -5.51 -2.42
CA PHE A 113 -4.26 -6.19 -3.69
C PHE A 113 -2.96 -6.48 -4.44
N ASN A 114 -2.85 -7.69 -4.96
CA ASN A 114 -1.74 -8.18 -5.79
C ASN A 114 -0.34 -8.19 -5.16
N LEU A 115 -0.18 -7.91 -3.86
CA LEU A 115 1.13 -7.90 -3.22
C LEU A 115 1.84 -9.26 -3.22
N GLY A 116 1.15 -10.34 -3.57
CA GLY A 116 1.75 -11.65 -3.84
C GLY A 116 2.42 -11.78 -5.21
N ALA A 117 2.40 -10.74 -6.07
CA ALA A 117 3.11 -10.77 -7.35
C ALA A 117 4.61 -10.46 -7.16
N LYS A 118 5.46 -11.09 -8.01
CA LYS A 118 6.92 -11.05 -7.89
C LYS A 118 7.52 -9.67 -8.09
N GLU A 119 6.86 -8.80 -8.87
CA GLU A 119 7.36 -7.45 -9.12
C GLU A 119 7.19 -6.51 -7.93
N PHE A 120 6.32 -6.82 -6.96
CA PHE A 120 6.24 -6.07 -5.70
C PHE A 120 7.42 -6.42 -4.81
N SER A 121 8.59 -5.88 -5.14
CA SER A 121 9.85 -6.09 -4.43
C SER A 121 10.14 -5.06 -3.35
N VAL A 122 9.28 -4.03 -3.23
CA VAL A 122 9.41 -2.90 -2.31
C VAL A 122 8.10 -2.71 -1.56
N MET A 123 8.16 -2.51 -0.24
CA MET A 123 7.01 -2.33 0.65
C MET A 123 7.11 -1.04 1.45
N PHE A 124 5.97 -0.60 1.96
CA PHE A 124 5.74 0.68 2.62
C PHE A 124 5.83 1.88 1.66
N HIS A 125 5.19 2.98 2.02
CA HIS A 125 5.16 4.21 1.21
C HIS A 125 6.55 4.83 0.95
N ASP A 126 7.53 4.53 1.80
CA ASP A 126 8.90 5.05 1.73
C ASP A 126 9.93 4.01 1.25
N GLY A 127 9.50 2.77 1.05
CA GLY A 127 10.37 1.69 0.59
C GLY A 127 11.44 1.25 1.59
N ARG A 128 11.17 1.42 2.90
CA ARG A 128 12.11 1.00 3.96
C ARG A 128 12.26 -0.52 4.09
N LEU A 129 11.46 -1.29 3.37
CA LEU A 129 11.60 -2.73 3.22
C LEU A 129 11.65 -3.06 1.72
N SER A 130 12.68 -3.76 1.29
CA SER A 130 12.87 -4.17 -0.10
C SER A 130 13.62 -5.49 -0.19
N VAL A 131 13.46 -6.19 -1.31
CA VAL A 131 14.32 -7.32 -1.66
C VAL A 131 15.75 -6.83 -1.84
N ASP A 132 16.71 -7.52 -1.21
CA ASP A 132 18.13 -7.26 -1.35
C ASP A 132 18.90 -8.58 -1.19
N ASP A 133 19.43 -9.10 -2.29
CA ASP A 133 20.18 -10.36 -2.31
C ASP A 133 21.56 -10.26 -1.61
N LEU A 134 22.00 -9.07 -1.22
CA LEU A 134 23.22 -8.87 -0.45
C LEU A 134 22.99 -9.07 1.05
N GLU A 135 21.76 -8.94 1.50
CA GLU A 135 21.40 -9.18 2.89
C GLU A 135 21.21 -10.67 3.16
N ALA A 136 21.64 -11.12 4.33
CA ALA A 136 21.55 -12.54 4.71
C ALA A 136 20.10 -13.04 4.76
N SER A 137 19.16 -12.17 5.13
CA SER A 137 17.71 -12.44 5.13
C SER A 137 17.09 -12.43 3.74
N GLY A 138 17.77 -11.87 2.73
CA GLY A 138 17.24 -11.56 1.40
C GLY A 138 16.53 -10.21 1.32
N PHE A 139 16.53 -9.41 2.40
CA PHE A 139 15.75 -8.18 2.48
C PHE A 139 16.51 -7.07 3.22
N ASN A 140 16.57 -5.88 2.62
CA ASN A 140 16.86 -4.66 3.36
C ASN A 140 15.63 -4.28 4.18
N SER A 141 15.80 -4.05 5.49
CA SER A 141 14.67 -3.78 6.40
C SER A 141 15.07 -2.92 7.59
N PRO A 142 14.11 -2.27 8.28
CA PRO A 142 14.37 -1.55 9.54
C PRO A 142 14.91 -2.42 10.67
N ALA A 143 14.77 -3.74 10.58
CA ALA A 143 15.27 -4.67 11.58
C ALA A 143 16.74 -5.07 11.34
N GLY A 144 17.32 -4.77 10.17
CA GLY A 144 18.68 -5.19 9.80
C GLY A 144 18.91 -6.67 10.07
N ASP A 145 20.01 -7.02 10.71
CA ASP A 145 20.41 -8.38 11.06
C ASP A 145 19.45 -9.13 12.01
N HIS A 146 18.49 -8.42 12.60
CA HIS A 146 17.47 -9.07 13.45
C HIS A 146 16.36 -9.75 12.64
N LEU A 147 16.21 -9.43 11.33
CA LEU A 147 15.19 -10.07 10.51
C LEU A 147 15.52 -11.55 10.32
N PRO A 148 14.61 -12.50 10.68
CA PRO A 148 14.93 -13.92 10.62
C PRO A 148 15.09 -14.42 9.19
N LEU A 149 15.93 -15.43 9.03
CA LEU A 149 16.06 -16.19 7.77
C LEU A 149 14.81 -17.04 7.50
N GLY A 150 14.52 -17.29 6.22
CA GLY A 150 13.44 -18.19 5.81
C GLY A 150 12.07 -17.52 5.65
N LEU A 151 12.06 -16.21 5.48
CA LEU A 151 10.89 -15.49 4.96
C LEU A 151 10.79 -15.72 3.44
N ASN A 152 9.61 -16.10 2.95
CA ASN A 152 9.41 -16.58 1.58
C ASN A 152 9.24 -15.44 0.55
N SER A 153 8.97 -14.23 1.00
CA SER A 153 8.73 -13.05 0.15
C SER A 153 8.89 -11.76 0.95
N VAL A 154 9.01 -10.64 0.23
CA VAL A 154 9.00 -9.31 0.86
C VAL A 154 7.67 -9.03 1.58
N LEU A 155 6.56 -9.62 1.12
CA LEU A 155 5.26 -9.53 1.79
C LEU A 155 5.28 -10.25 3.15
N ALA A 156 5.92 -11.43 3.24
CA ALA A 156 6.15 -12.10 4.51
C ALA A 156 7.08 -11.31 5.43
N ALA A 157 8.12 -10.68 4.88
CA ALA A 157 8.98 -9.78 5.64
C ALA A 157 8.21 -8.56 6.16
N GLN A 158 7.26 -8.02 5.39
CA GLN A 158 6.40 -6.91 5.80
C GLN A 158 5.53 -7.30 7.01
N ALA A 159 4.95 -8.50 7.02
CA ALA A 159 4.08 -8.98 8.09
C ALA A 159 4.80 -9.10 9.47
N MET A 160 6.14 -9.03 9.50
CA MET A 160 6.92 -9.00 10.74
C MET A 160 6.85 -7.66 11.49
N PHE A 161 6.48 -6.54 10.83
CA PHE A 161 6.66 -5.20 11.38
C PHE A 161 5.46 -4.61 12.15
N PRO A 162 4.19 -4.74 11.73
CA PRO A 162 3.05 -4.11 12.42
C PRO A 162 2.97 -4.49 13.90
N VAL A 163 3.34 -5.74 14.23
CA VAL A 163 3.36 -6.27 15.60
C VAL A 163 4.48 -5.68 16.47
N THR A 164 5.41 -4.92 15.90
CA THR A 164 6.51 -4.23 16.61
C THR A 164 6.23 -2.75 16.83
N SER A 165 5.18 -2.21 16.23
CA SER A 165 4.80 -0.80 16.33
C SER A 165 3.86 -0.56 17.51
N SER A 166 4.21 0.38 18.37
CA SER A 166 3.40 0.74 19.54
C SER A 166 2.04 1.32 19.16
N THR A 167 1.97 2.04 18.04
CA THR A 167 0.73 2.67 17.55
C THR A 167 -0.11 1.72 16.70
N GLU A 168 0.49 0.66 16.12
CA GLU A 168 -0.24 -0.30 15.30
C GLU A 168 -0.74 -1.48 16.13
N MET A 169 0.15 -2.36 16.63
CA MET A 169 -0.27 -3.63 17.22
C MET A 169 0.44 -4.01 18.54
N ALA A 170 1.58 -3.40 18.91
CA ALA A 170 2.33 -3.80 20.11
C ALA A 170 1.71 -3.29 21.40
N GLY A 171 1.12 -2.08 21.39
CA GLY A 171 0.72 -1.35 22.60
C GLY A 171 1.86 -0.52 23.19
N GLN A 172 1.57 0.17 24.30
CA GLN A 172 2.49 1.08 24.92
C GLN A 172 3.38 0.39 25.97
N ALA A 173 4.57 0.94 26.20
CA ALA A 173 5.48 0.43 27.23
C ALA A 173 4.79 0.38 28.60
N GLY A 174 4.88 -0.76 29.28
CA GLY A 174 4.22 -1.02 30.56
C GLY A 174 2.91 -1.79 30.47
N GLU A 175 2.25 -1.85 29.32
CA GLU A 175 0.96 -2.52 29.15
C GLU A 175 1.08 -4.04 29.08
N ASN A 176 2.06 -4.53 28.33
CA ASN A 176 2.24 -5.94 28.09
C ASN A 176 3.71 -6.29 27.74
N PRO A 177 4.12 -7.59 27.81
CA PRO A 177 5.49 -7.99 27.50
C PRO A 177 5.94 -7.68 26.06
N VAL A 178 5.02 -7.75 25.06
CA VAL A 178 5.32 -7.45 23.64
C VAL A 178 5.63 -5.97 23.49
N ALA A 179 4.80 -5.10 24.06
CA ALA A 179 5.01 -3.65 24.08
C ALA A 179 6.35 -3.26 24.73
N ASN A 180 6.70 -3.90 25.86
CA ASN A 180 7.97 -3.65 26.52
C ASN A 180 9.16 -4.07 25.63
N ALA A 181 9.08 -5.24 25.00
CA ALA A 181 10.11 -5.71 24.10
C ALA A 181 10.26 -4.78 22.86
N ALA A 182 9.14 -4.32 22.31
CA ALA A 182 9.12 -3.36 21.20
C ALA A 182 9.77 -2.02 21.59
N PHE A 183 9.39 -1.46 22.73
CA PHE A 183 9.95 -0.21 23.28
C PHE A 183 11.47 -0.29 23.50
N GLU A 184 11.96 -1.44 23.95
CA GLU A 184 13.38 -1.70 24.18
C GLU A 184 14.14 -2.07 22.89
N GLY A 185 13.48 -2.13 21.73
CA GLY A 185 14.09 -2.53 20.45
C GLY A 185 14.46 -4.02 20.37
N ARG A 186 13.98 -4.86 21.31
CA ARG A 186 14.19 -6.31 21.31
C ARG A 186 13.21 -7.01 20.37
N LEU A 187 13.52 -7.00 19.09
CA LEU A 187 12.68 -7.61 18.05
C LEU A 187 12.85 -9.13 18.00
N ALA A 188 14.08 -9.60 17.94
CA ALA A 188 14.47 -11.01 17.83
C ALA A 188 15.04 -11.59 19.13
N GLY A 189 15.31 -12.91 19.13
CA GLY A 189 15.88 -13.63 20.26
C GLY A 189 14.85 -13.98 21.33
N GLU A 190 15.32 -14.61 22.41
CA GLU A 190 14.48 -15.05 23.51
C GLU A 190 13.80 -13.85 24.19
N ASN A 191 12.47 -13.93 24.35
CA ASN A 191 11.62 -12.86 24.87
C ASN A 191 11.67 -11.55 24.02
N GLY A 192 12.12 -11.59 22.79
CA GLY A 192 11.88 -10.54 21.81
C GLY A 192 10.43 -10.53 21.33
N VAL A 193 10.02 -9.48 20.63
CA VAL A 193 8.64 -9.32 20.14
C VAL A 193 8.14 -10.58 19.42
N TRP A 194 8.91 -11.06 18.45
CA TRP A 194 8.52 -12.19 17.62
C TRP A 194 8.48 -13.52 18.39
N ASP A 195 9.39 -13.74 19.33
CA ASP A 195 9.36 -14.94 20.18
C ASP A 195 8.16 -14.93 21.16
N LEU A 196 7.88 -13.79 21.79
CA LEU A 196 6.71 -13.65 22.67
C LEU A 196 5.39 -13.95 21.95
N LEU A 197 5.25 -13.53 20.69
CA LEU A 197 4.08 -13.84 19.87
C LEU A 197 4.05 -15.31 19.46
N ALA A 198 5.19 -15.90 19.08
CA ALA A 198 5.29 -17.33 18.79
C ALA A 198 4.93 -18.18 20.00
N GLN A 199 5.35 -17.81 21.23
CA GLN A 199 4.96 -18.49 22.47
C GLN A 199 3.44 -18.53 22.66
N ARG A 200 2.72 -17.43 22.32
CA ARG A 200 1.25 -17.41 22.38
C ARG A 200 0.62 -18.39 21.39
N LEU A 201 1.15 -18.48 20.16
CA LEU A 201 0.67 -19.41 19.15
C LEU A 201 0.94 -20.88 19.55
N ARG A 202 2.13 -21.16 20.08
CA ARG A 202 2.50 -22.49 20.64
C ARG A 202 1.57 -22.96 21.74
N ALA A 203 0.99 -22.06 22.53
CA ALA A 203 0.09 -22.37 23.62
C ALA A 203 -1.34 -22.73 23.18
N ILE A 204 -1.70 -22.57 21.91
CA ILE A 204 -3.05 -22.84 21.38
C ILE A 204 -2.99 -24.12 20.54
N PRO A 205 -3.57 -25.25 21.01
CA PRO A 205 -3.47 -26.53 20.32
C PRO A 205 -3.97 -26.51 18.88
N GLU A 206 -5.01 -25.73 18.57
CA GLU A 206 -5.54 -25.60 17.23
C GLU A 206 -4.52 -24.96 16.27
N TYR A 207 -3.82 -23.90 16.70
CA TYR A 207 -2.71 -23.32 15.93
C TYR A 207 -1.58 -24.32 15.71
N VAL A 208 -1.19 -25.10 16.73
CA VAL A 208 -0.14 -26.11 16.57
C VAL A 208 -0.50 -27.12 15.47
N VAL A 209 -1.77 -27.56 15.41
CA VAL A 209 -2.24 -28.43 14.35
C VAL A 209 -2.17 -27.73 12.98
N MET A 210 -2.68 -26.50 12.88
CA MET A 210 -2.66 -25.74 11.63
C MET A 210 -1.23 -25.47 11.12
N PHE A 211 -0.28 -25.15 11.98
CA PHE A 211 1.12 -24.98 11.62
C PHE A 211 1.76 -26.27 11.10
N ARG A 212 1.48 -27.41 11.75
CA ARG A 212 1.98 -28.72 11.28
C ARG A 212 1.39 -29.11 9.92
N ASP A 213 0.14 -28.79 9.68
CA ASP A 213 -0.52 -29.07 8.40
C ASP A 213 0.01 -28.14 7.27
N ALA A 214 0.34 -26.88 7.62
CA ALA A 214 0.90 -25.91 6.68
C ALA A 214 2.37 -26.20 6.35
N TYR A 215 3.16 -26.60 7.34
CA TYR A 215 4.63 -26.79 7.24
C TYR A 215 5.09 -28.16 7.76
N PRO A 216 4.62 -29.29 7.17
CA PRO A 216 4.85 -30.63 7.71
C PRO A 216 6.32 -31.06 7.73
N GLU A 217 7.16 -30.44 6.89
CA GLU A 217 8.59 -30.72 6.78
C GLU A 217 9.43 -29.95 7.83
N GLN A 218 8.92 -28.80 8.31
CA GLN A 218 9.62 -27.90 9.20
C GLN A 218 9.11 -27.95 10.64
N ILE A 219 7.80 -28.21 10.82
CA ILE A 219 7.12 -28.12 12.13
C ILE A 219 6.57 -29.48 12.51
N SER A 220 7.20 -30.12 13.52
CA SER A 220 6.79 -31.40 14.10
C SER A 220 6.13 -31.22 15.48
N THR A 221 6.59 -30.25 16.23
CA THR A 221 6.14 -29.95 17.59
C THR A 221 5.78 -28.47 17.73
N ALA A 222 5.15 -28.09 18.83
CA ALA A 222 4.85 -26.68 19.11
C ALA A 222 6.13 -25.82 19.19
N ASP A 223 7.22 -26.38 19.72
CA ASP A 223 8.48 -25.66 19.93
C ASP A 223 9.17 -25.26 18.63
N ASP A 224 8.85 -25.94 17.50
CA ASP A 224 9.39 -25.60 16.19
C ASP A 224 8.77 -24.32 15.58
N ILE A 225 7.61 -23.91 16.08
CA ILE A 225 6.86 -22.75 15.55
C ILE A 225 7.62 -21.45 15.87
N GLN A 226 7.93 -20.67 14.85
CA GLN A 226 8.50 -19.33 14.93
C GLN A 226 7.55 -18.30 14.31
N PHE A 227 7.67 -17.03 14.70
CA PHE A 227 6.79 -16.00 14.16
C PHE A 227 6.97 -15.77 12.65
N LYS A 228 8.16 -16.04 12.09
CA LYS A 228 8.37 -16.03 10.63
C LYS A 228 7.46 -17.02 9.88
N ASP A 229 7.09 -18.15 10.51
CA ASP A 229 6.19 -19.11 9.90
C ASP A 229 4.75 -18.56 9.86
N ALA A 230 4.36 -17.81 10.88
CA ALA A 230 3.12 -17.04 10.88
C ALA A 230 3.12 -15.95 9.81
N ALA A 231 4.22 -15.21 9.66
CA ALA A 231 4.38 -14.18 8.63
C ALA A 231 4.31 -14.77 7.21
N ASN A 232 4.95 -15.92 6.97
CA ASN A 232 4.85 -16.66 5.70
C ASN A 232 3.40 -17.07 5.39
N ALA A 233 2.67 -17.56 6.39
CA ALA A 233 1.27 -17.95 6.20
C ALA A 233 0.36 -16.73 5.94
N ILE A 234 0.57 -15.61 6.64
CA ILE A 234 -0.15 -14.36 6.40
C ILE A 234 0.07 -13.90 4.95
N ALA A 235 1.31 -13.86 4.47
CA ALA A 235 1.64 -13.51 3.09
C ALA A 235 1.00 -14.49 2.08
N ALA A 236 0.96 -15.79 2.39
CA ALA A 236 0.30 -16.80 1.57
C ALA A 236 -1.21 -16.54 1.45
N PHE A 237 -1.86 -16.16 2.54
CA PHE A 237 -3.27 -15.77 2.54
C PHE A 237 -3.49 -14.49 1.73
N GLU A 238 -2.72 -13.43 1.96
CA GLU A 238 -2.85 -12.17 1.25
C GLU A 238 -2.67 -12.34 -0.26
N GLY A 239 -1.61 -13.05 -0.67
CA GLY A 239 -1.32 -13.31 -2.07
C GLY A 239 -2.40 -14.15 -2.78
N ALA A 240 -3.02 -15.11 -2.09
CA ALA A 240 -4.07 -15.94 -2.63
C ALA A 240 -5.45 -15.26 -2.61
N ALA A 241 -5.78 -14.54 -1.51
CA ALA A 241 -7.10 -13.98 -1.30
C ALA A 241 -7.36 -12.71 -2.12
N TRP A 242 -6.32 -11.93 -2.39
CA TRP A 242 -6.46 -10.59 -2.99
C TRP A 242 -5.71 -10.42 -4.31
N ARG A 243 -5.59 -11.50 -5.07
CA ARG A 243 -5.13 -11.48 -6.43
C ARG A 243 -6.25 -10.94 -7.35
N ALA A 244 -6.12 -9.69 -7.77
CA ALA A 244 -7.08 -8.96 -8.61
C ALA A 244 -6.52 -8.82 -10.03
N ASP A 245 -6.89 -9.73 -10.93
CA ASP A 245 -6.39 -9.82 -12.30
C ASP A 245 -7.48 -10.11 -13.34
N ASN A 246 -8.74 -9.85 -12.99
CA ASN A 246 -9.89 -10.08 -13.86
C ASN A 246 -10.82 -8.87 -14.00
N SER A 247 -10.26 -7.66 -13.99
CA SER A 247 -10.98 -6.45 -14.34
C SER A 247 -11.40 -6.44 -15.82
N ARG A 248 -12.27 -5.52 -16.23
CA ARG A 248 -12.62 -5.34 -17.64
C ARG A 248 -11.39 -4.98 -18.48
N PHE A 249 -10.46 -4.22 -17.94
CA PHE A 249 -9.20 -3.94 -18.59
C PHE A 249 -8.35 -5.21 -18.77
N ASP A 250 -8.30 -6.11 -17.79
CA ASP A 250 -7.61 -7.40 -17.94
C ASP A 250 -8.22 -8.28 -19.03
N GLN A 251 -9.55 -8.30 -19.11
CA GLN A 251 -10.26 -9.05 -20.14
C GLN A 251 -9.94 -8.48 -21.54
N PHE A 252 -9.92 -7.16 -21.68
CA PHE A 252 -9.50 -6.48 -22.88
C PHE A 252 -8.06 -6.86 -23.28
N LEU A 253 -7.11 -6.81 -22.35
CA LEU A 253 -5.71 -7.20 -22.58
C LEU A 253 -5.56 -8.67 -23.01
N ARG A 254 -6.48 -9.54 -22.57
CA ARG A 254 -6.54 -10.95 -22.99
C ARG A 254 -7.24 -11.17 -24.33
N GLY A 255 -7.66 -10.12 -25.01
CA GLY A 255 -8.20 -10.15 -26.37
C GLY A 255 -9.72 -10.03 -26.48
N ASP A 256 -10.45 -9.80 -25.36
CA ASP A 256 -11.88 -9.48 -25.40
C ASP A 256 -12.07 -8.00 -25.77
N SER A 257 -12.21 -7.72 -27.05
CA SER A 257 -12.34 -6.33 -27.56
C SER A 257 -13.61 -5.63 -27.06
N ASP A 258 -14.61 -6.36 -26.61
CA ASP A 258 -15.90 -5.84 -26.14
C ASP A 258 -15.90 -5.58 -24.62
N ALA A 259 -14.85 -5.96 -23.92
CA ALA A 259 -14.74 -5.79 -22.47
C ALA A 259 -14.72 -4.32 -22.04
N LEU A 260 -14.20 -3.42 -22.87
CA LEU A 260 -14.20 -1.98 -22.63
C LEU A 260 -15.23 -1.28 -23.52
N SER A 261 -16.03 -0.38 -22.94
CA SER A 261 -16.91 0.52 -23.68
C SER A 261 -16.11 1.57 -24.46
N GLY A 262 -16.75 2.24 -25.42
CA GLY A 262 -16.13 3.34 -26.17
C GLY A 262 -15.67 4.51 -25.27
N THR A 263 -16.37 4.78 -24.18
CA THR A 263 -15.98 5.78 -23.16
C THR A 263 -14.71 5.36 -22.44
N GLU A 264 -14.61 4.11 -22.04
CA GLU A 264 -13.44 3.55 -21.34
C GLU A 264 -12.22 3.45 -22.26
N MET A 265 -12.43 3.14 -23.54
CA MET A 265 -11.37 3.15 -24.56
C MET A 265 -10.77 4.56 -24.77
N LYS A 266 -11.60 5.60 -24.78
CA LYS A 266 -11.14 7.00 -24.81
C LYS A 266 -10.37 7.33 -23.52
N GLY A 267 -10.88 6.92 -22.35
CA GLY A 267 -10.19 7.10 -21.07
C GLY A 267 -8.85 6.39 -21.02
N MET A 268 -8.75 5.18 -21.58
CA MET A 268 -7.50 4.45 -21.74
C MET A 268 -6.49 5.23 -22.59
N GLN A 269 -6.93 5.78 -23.71
CA GLN A 269 -6.08 6.60 -24.58
C GLN A 269 -5.59 7.85 -23.83
N LEU A 270 -6.46 8.56 -23.11
CA LEU A 270 -6.07 9.69 -22.26
C LEU A 270 -5.02 9.28 -21.24
N PHE A 271 -5.22 8.16 -20.55
CA PHE A 271 -4.31 7.65 -19.52
C PHE A 271 -2.91 7.35 -20.07
N TYR A 272 -2.83 6.65 -21.20
CA TYR A 272 -1.56 6.22 -21.79
C TYR A 272 -0.87 7.26 -22.68
N VAL A 273 -1.60 8.26 -23.21
CA VAL A 273 -1.05 9.21 -24.18
C VAL A 273 -1.16 10.67 -23.73
N GLU A 274 -2.40 11.23 -23.63
CA GLU A 274 -2.58 12.67 -23.49
C GLU A 274 -2.31 13.18 -22.07
N ALA A 275 -2.81 12.46 -21.06
CA ALA A 275 -2.62 12.82 -19.65
C ALA A 275 -1.32 12.27 -19.04
N ASN A 276 -0.61 11.42 -19.79
CA ASN A 276 0.70 10.85 -19.42
C ASN A 276 0.74 10.16 -18.04
N CYS A 277 -0.38 9.59 -17.59
CA CYS A 277 -0.45 8.87 -16.32
C CYS A 277 0.46 7.63 -16.31
N SER A 278 0.62 7.00 -17.48
CA SER A 278 1.47 5.83 -17.67
C SER A 278 2.97 6.10 -17.57
N SER A 279 3.40 7.35 -17.38
CA SER A 279 4.83 7.63 -17.11
C SER A 279 5.30 7.05 -15.76
N CYS A 280 4.39 6.92 -14.79
CA CYS A 280 4.61 6.31 -13.48
C CYS A 280 3.72 5.08 -13.29
N HIS A 281 2.45 5.16 -13.71
CA HIS A 281 1.50 4.05 -13.62
C HIS A 281 1.59 3.12 -14.83
N VAL A 282 2.76 2.52 -15.03
CA VAL A 282 3.13 1.65 -16.15
C VAL A 282 3.00 0.16 -15.78
N GLY A 283 3.13 -0.72 -16.78
CA GLY A 283 3.22 -2.16 -16.55
C GLY A 283 1.90 -2.85 -16.20
N LYS A 284 1.98 -4.12 -15.83
CA LYS A 284 0.84 -5.01 -15.59
C LYS A 284 -0.01 -4.59 -14.39
N PHE A 285 0.62 -3.98 -13.39
CA PHE A 285 -0.03 -3.55 -12.16
C PHE A 285 -0.18 -2.03 -12.07
N GLN A 286 0.07 -1.28 -13.16
CA GLN A 286 0.01 0.18 -13.22
C GLN A 286 0.80 0.85 -12.08
N THR A 287 2.08 0.48 -11.98
CA THR A 287 3.08 1.08 -11.09
C THR A 287 4.47 0.84 -11.68
N ASP A 288 5.37 1.80 -11.56
CA ASP A 288 6.79 1.67 -11.88
C ASP A 288 7.63 1.16 -10.69
N HIS A 289 6.97 1.01 -9.52
CA HIS A 289 7.63 0.67 -8.25
C HIS A 289 8.74 1.66 -7.84
N ASP A 290 8.70 2.88 -8.38
CA ASP A 290 9.63 3.95 -8.07
C ASP A 290 8.98 5.02 -7.17
N PHE A 291 9.73 6.07 -6.81
CA PHE A 291 9.33 7.05 -5.83
C PHE A 291 9.25 8.44 -6.46
N HIS A 292 8.11 9.11 -6.27
CA HIS A 292 7.86 10.42 -6.86
C HIS A 292 7.33 11.44 -5.84
N ALA A 293 7.77 12.69 -6.01
CA ALA A 293 7.25 13.82 -5.28
C ALA A 293 6.20 14.53 -6.13
N ILE A 294 4.94 14.39 -5.74
CA ILE A 294 3.80 14.93 -6.49
C ILE A 294 2.99 15.94 -5.67
N ALA A 295 3.67 16.68 -4.81
CA ALA A 295 3.08 17.68 -3.90
C ALA A 295 1.91 17.13 -3.08
N MET A 296 2.00 15.87 -2.60
CA MET A 296 0.94 15.23 -1.84
C MET A 296 0.77 15.91 -0.47
N PRO A 297 -0.47 16.27 -0.05
CA PRO A 297 -0.72 16.86 1.26
C PRO A 297 -0.28 15.94 2.41
N GLN A 298 0.24 16.53 3.49
CA GLN A 298 0.62 15.81 4.71
C GLN A 298 -0.35 16.09 5.83
N ILE A 299 -0.86 15.04 6.45
CA ILE A 299 -1.88 15.07 7.50
C ILE A 299 -1.40 14.21 8.67
N GLY A 300 -1.77 14.59 9.89
CA GLY A 300 -1.56 13.82 11.11
C GLY A 300 -0.25 14.15 11.82
N PRO A 301 0.26 13.19 12.64
CA PRO A 301 1.37 13.45 13.56
C PRO A 301 2.73 13.63 12.86
N GLY A 302 2.85 13.29 11.57
CA GLY A 302 4.13 13.20 10.88
C GLY A 302 4.94 11.96 11.23
N LYS A 303 6.21 11.91 10.77
CA LYS A 303 7.12 10.79 10.96
C LYS A 303 8.33 11.12 11.85
N GLY A 304 8.24 12.20 12.63
CA GLY A 304 9.34 12.64 13.48
C GLY A 304 10.42 13.43 12.74
N HIS A 305 10.19 13.85 11.49
CA HIS A 305 11.16 14.59 10.71
C HIS A 305 11.05 16.09 10.95
N ASN A 306 12.20 16.78 10.90
CA ASN A 306 12.33 18.21 11.17
C ASN A 306 13.04 18.89 10.02
N SER A 307 12.45 19.95 9.44
CA SER A 307 13.12 20.84 8.51
C SER A 307 13.70 22.08 9.23
N GLU A 308 14.49 22.90 8.51
CA GLU A 308 15.09 24.09 9.09
C GLU A 308 14.02 25.05 9.65
N GLY A 309 14.14 25.36 10.93
CA GLY A 309 13.20 26.21 11.66
C GLY A 309 12.00 25.51 12.28
N TYR A 310 11.93 24.18 12.15
CA TYR A 310 10.85 23.34 12.70
C TYR A 310 11.43 22.12 13.40
N ASP A 311 11.21 22.00 14.69
CA ASP A 311 11.71 20.88 15.53
C ASP A 311 10.59 20.09 16.20
N ASP A 312 9.37 20.09 15.62
CA ASP A 312 8.18 19.48 16.20
C ASP A 312 7.87 18.07 15.68
N GLY A 313 8.69 17.54 14.76
CA GLY A 313 8.55 16.18 14.22
C GLY A 313 7.33 15.97 13.33
N ARG A 314 6.67 17.05 12.85
CA ARG A 314 5.39 16.96 12.14
C ARG A 314 5.50 16.62 10.65
N GLU A 315 6.71 16.57 10.13
CA GLU A 315 6.91 16.30 8.71
C GLU A 315 7.15 14.83 8.42
N ASP A 316 6.77 14.40 7.23
CA ASP A 316 7.10 13.12 6.65
C ASP A 316 7.94 13.32 5.39
N PHE A 317 9.23 13.00 5.48
CA PHE A 317 10.17 13.18 4.36
C PHE A 317 10.11 12.06 3.32
N GLY A 318 9.27 11.04 3.54
CA GLY A 318 9.13 9.92 2.61
C GLY A 318 10.44 9.16 2.41
N ARG A 319 10.85 9.00 1.17
CA ARG A 319 12.03 8.23 0.76
C ARG A 319 13.34 8.76 1.33
N GLU A 320 13.49 10.08 1.51
CA GLU A 320 14.70 10.67 2.11
C GLU A 320 15.02 10.04 3.48
N ALA A 321 14.01 9.72 4.28
CA ALA A 321 14.23 9.10 5.59
C ALA A 321 14.89 7.71 5.51
N VAL A 322 14.84 7.06 4.35
CA VAL A 322 15.44 5.74 4.10
C VAL A 322 16.82 5.88 3.46
N THR A 323 16.96 6.77 2.47
CA THR A 323 18.19 6.91 1.68
C THR A 323 19.18 7.90 2.28
N GLY A 324 18.69 8.87 3.06
CA GLY A 324 19.49 10.02 3.51
C GLY A 324 19.81 11.03 2.40
N ASP A 325 19.27 10.83 1.19
CA ASP A 325 19.45 11.73 0.07
C ASP A 325 18.36 12.81 0.06
N ALA A 326 18.77 14.08 0.14
CA ALA A 326 17.86 15.22 0.15
C ALA A 326 17.03 15.36 -1.15
N ASP A 327 17.47 14.76 -2.25
CA ASP A 327 16.71 14.75 -3.50
C ASP A 327 15.52 13.81 -3.45
N ASP A 328 15.51 12.87 -2.49
CA ASP A 328 14.39 11.96 -2.22
C ASP A 328 13.31 12.53 -1.30
N ARG A 329 13.45 13.80 -0.87
CA ARG A 329 12.49 14.43 0.04
C ARG A 329 11.10 14.53 -0.57
N PHE A 330 10.10 14.07 0.22
CA PHE A 330 8.68 14.02 -0.14
C PHE A 330 8.35 13.08 -1.31
N ARG A 331 9.28 12.20 -1.69
CA ARG A 331 9.01 11.12 -2.62
C ARG A 331 8.37 9.94 -1.90
N PHE A 332 7.33 9.38 -2.52
CA PHE A 332 6.61 8.21 -2.04
C PHE A 332 6.44 7.21 -3.17
N LEU A 333 6.36 5.93 -2.81
CA LEU A 333 6.21 4.81 -3.74
C LEU A 333 4.93 4.98 -4.58
N THR A 334 5.05 4.80 -5.89
CA THR A 334 3.91 4.75 -6.81
C THR A 334 3.01 3.55 -6.48
N PRO A 335 1.75 3.74 -6.04
CA PRO A 335 0.85 2.64 -5.77
C PRO A 335 0.33 2.01 -7.07
N SER A 336 0.03 0.70 -7.03
CA SER A 336 -0.74 0.05 -8.09
C SER A 336 -2.14 0.66 -8.20
N LEU A 337 -2.65 0.78 -9.44
CA LEU A 337 -4.02 1.24 -9.69
C LEU A 337 -5.04 0.09 -9.80
N ARG A 338 -4.63 -1.14 -9.58
CA ARG A 338 -5.55 -2.29 -9.55
C ARG A 338 -6.57 -2.09 -8.44
N ASN A 339 -7.86 -2.18 -8.78
CA ASN A 339 -8.97 -1.92 -7.87
C ASN A 339 -9.00 -0.49 -7.28
N VAL A 340 -8.35 0.48 -7.92
CA VAL A 340 -8.18 1.83 -7.38
C VAL A 340 -9.51 2.49 -6.98
N ALA A 341 -10.61 2.19 -7.67
CA ALA A 341 -11.94 2.72 -7.32
C ALA A 341 -12.51 2.16 -5.98
N LEU A 342 -11.90 1.12 -5.41
CA LEU A 342 -12.33 0.48 -4.16
C LEU A 342 -11.46 0.88 -2.95
N THR A 343 -10.38 1.62 -3.16
CA THR A 343 -9.29 1.78 -2.17
C THR A 343 -9.16 3.20 -1.61
N ALA A 344 -10.26 3.93 -1.57
CA ALA A 344 -10.29 5.23 -0.91
C ALA A 344 -10.07 5.09 0.62
N PRO A 345 -9.45 6.12 1.27
CA PRO A 345 -8.92 7.36 0.73
C PRO A 345 -7.52 7.21 0.10
N TYR A 346 -7.02 8.27 -0.57
CA TYR A 346 -5.82 8.23 -1.40
C TYR A 346 -4.70 9.12 -0.88
N GLY A 347 -3.47 8.77 -1.27
CA GLY A 347 -2.24 9.43 -0.82
C GLY A 347 -1.63 8.73 0.40
N HIS A 348 -0.34 8.98 0.68
CA HIS A 348 0.38 8.36 1.79
C HIS A 348 -0.21 8.68 3.19
N ALA A 349 -0.96 9.76 3.29
CA ALA A 349 -1.69 10.18 4.49
C ALA A 349 -3.22 10.18 4.27
N GLY A 350 -3.75 9.50 3.23
CA GLY A 350 -5.18 9.43 2.94
C GLY A 350 -5.84 10.80 2.73
N ALA A 351 -5.11 11.74 2.13
CA ALA A 351 -5.51 13.14 2.02
C ALA A 351 -6.74 13.40 1.13
N PHE A 352 -7.07 12.48 0.24
CA PHE A 352 -8.18 12.62 -0.71
C PHE A 352 -9.19 11.49 -0.51
N ASP A 353 -10.44 11.82 -0.20
CA ASP A 353 -11.49 10.83 0.09
C ASP A 353 -12.16 10.23 -1.14
N THR A 354 -11.92 10.80 -2.33
CA THR A 354 -12.49 10.31 -3.59
C THR A 354 -11.43 10.13 -4.67
N LEU A 355 -11.65 9.16 -5.57
CA LEU A 355 -10.81 8.95 -6.75
C LEU A 355 -10.78 10.20 -7.62
N GLU A 356 -11.91 10.90 -7.77
CA GLU A 356 -11.98 12.16 -8.50
C GLU A 356 -11.03 13.21 -7.92
N ALA A 357 -11.02 13.39 -6.59
CA ALA A 357 -10.20 14.41 -5.93
C ALA A 357 -8.70 14.15 -6.14
N VAL A 358 -8.24 12.90 -5.99
CA VAL A 358 -6.83 12.57 -6.20
C VAL A 358 -6.42 12.66 -7.68
N VAL A 359 -7.30 12.31 -8.63
CA VAL A 359 -7.02 12.51 -10.06
C VAL A 359 -6.93 13.99 -10.41
N ARG A 360 -7.82 14.85 -9.90
CA ARG A 360 -7.73 16.30 -10.06
C ARG A 360 -6.44 16.87 -9.43
N HIS A 361 -5.98 16.29 -8.33
CA HIS A 361 -4.69 16.64 -7.76
C HIS A 361 -3.54 16.33 -8.73
N HIS A 362 -3.48 15.14 -9.30
CA HIS A 362 -2.46 14.76 -10.30
C HIS A 362 -2.43 15.68 -11.52
N LEU A 363 -3.60 16.14 -11.97
CA LEU A 363 -3.69 17.09 -13.10
C LEU A 363 -3.16 18.50 -12.77
N SER A 364 -3.13 18.89 -11.50
CA SER A 364 -2.63 20.21 -11.09
C SER A 364 -2.10 20.21 -9.64
N PRO A 365 -0.98 19.51 -9.35
CA PRO A 365 -0.58 19.17 -7.98
C PRO A 365 -0.37 20.37 -7.07
N VAL A 366 0.47 21.33 -7.49
CA VAL A 366 0.80 22.52 -6.68
C VAL A 366 -0.41 23.42 -6.43
N LYS A 367 -1.29 23.57 -7.44
CA LYS A 367 -2.52 24.32 -7.27
C LYS A 367 -3.48 23.62 -6.30
N SER A 368 -3.60 22.30 -6.41
CA SER A 368 -4.41 21.47 -5.52
C SER A 368 -3.88 21.53 -4.08
N LEU A 369 -2.56 21.38 -3.88
CA LEU A 369 -1.93 21.48 -2.56
C LEU A 369 -2.24 22.83 -1.89
N ARG A 370 -2.05 23.96 -2.61
CA ARG A 370 -2.27 25.32 -2.08
C ARG A 370 -3.73 25.65 -1.80
N ASN A 371 -4.66 24.95 -2.43
CA ASN A 371 -6.09 25.12 -2.23
C ASN A 371 -6.74 23.88 -1.61
N TYR A 372 -5.96 23.13 -0.84
CA TYR A 372 -6.41 21.88 -0.27
C TYR A 372 -7.60 22.07 0.67
N ASP A 373 -8.65 21.29 0.47
CA ASP A 373 -9.85 21.27 1.32
C ASP A 373 -9.73 20.16 2.36
N ALA A 374 -9.42 20.55 3.59
CA ALA A 374 -9.30 19.61 4.71
C ALA A 374 -10.62 18.93 5.11
N SER A 375 -11.78 19.45 4.68
CA SER A 375 -13.08 18.87 5.06
C SER A 375 -13.36 17.51 4.45
N GLN A 376 -12.58 17.09 3.42
CA GLN A 376 -12.67 15.78 2.83
C GLN A 376 -11.99 14.68 3.67
N VAL A 377 -11.16 15.05 4.65
CA VAL A 377 -10.38 14.07 5.44
C VAL A 377 -11.28 13.36 6.44
N ARG A 378 -11.25 12.04 6.40
CA ARG A 378 -12.03 11.15 7.30
C ARG A 378 -11.17 10.69 8.45
N LEU A 379 -11.26 11.39 9.58
CA LEU A 379 -10.57 11.05 10.82
C LEU A 379 -11.56 11.07 11.99
N PRO A 380 -11.52 10.10 12.90
CA PRO A 380 -12.24 10.16 14.16
C PRO A 380 -11.75 11.37 14.98
N SER A 381 -12.67 12.26 15.36
CA SER A 381 -12.32 13.48 16.10
C SER A 381 -11.97 13.17 17.55
N ARG A 382 -10.87 13.75 18.00
CA ARG A 382 -10.47 13.86 19.40
C ARG A 382 -9.66 15.14 19.58
N ALA A 383 -10.03 15.97 20.54
CA ALA A 383 -9.58 17.35 20.64
C ALA A 383 -8.04 17.53 20.70
N ASP A 384 -7.31 16.59 21.30
CA ASP A 384 -5.84 16.59 21.36
C ASP A 384 -5.18 16.19 20.03
N PHE A 385 -5.87 15.45 19.16
CA PHE A 385 -5.42 15.10 17.83
C PHE A 385 -5.80 16.13 16.79
N ASP A 386 -7.04 16.61 16.81
CA ASP A 386 -7.60 17.53 15.82
C ASP A 386 -6.74 18.81 15.66
N GLY A 387 -6.18 19.30 16.76
CA GLY A 387 -5.26 20.45 16.74
C GLY A 387 -3.90 20.17 16.08
N GLN A 388 -3.58 18.91 15.82
CA GLN A 388 -2.29 18.49 15.28
C GLN A 388 -2.39 17.96 13.84
N ASP A 389 -3.60 17.54 13.43
CA ASP A 389 -3.81 16.84 12.15
C ASP A 389 -3.41 17.66 10.92
N PHE A 390 -3.48 18.99 10.99
CA PHE A 390 -3.22 19.86 9.83
C PHE A 390 -2.11 20.88 10.06
N VAL A 391 -1.18 20.64 10.98
CA VAL A 391 -0.09 21.57 11.29
C VAL A 391 0.74 21.88 10.03
N VAL A 392 1.12 20.87 9.25
CA VAL A 392 1.88 21.04 8.02
C VAL A 392 1.07 21.82 6.97
N MET A 393 -0.19 21.46 6.79
CA MET A 393 -1.07 22.08 5.79
C MET A 393 -1.47 23.51 6.11
N ASN A 394 -1.45 23.91 7.39
CA ASN A 394 -1.75 25.26 7.85
C ASN A 394 -0.50 26.16 7.90
N ASP A 395 0.69 25.62 7.67
CA ASP A 395 1.95 26.38 7.64
C ASP A 395 2.39 26.63 6.20
N TYR A 396 2.42 27.92 5.82
CA TYR A 396 2.77 28.34 4.46
C TYR A 396 4.16 27.88 4.01
N TRP A 397 5.16 27.92 4.88
CA TRP A 397 6.54 27.58 4.51
C TRP A 397 6.73 26.08 4.34
N ARG A 398 6.13 25.26 5.20
CA ARG A 398 6.12 23.80 5.05
C ARG A 398 5.39 23.39 3.76
N LEU A 399 4.25 23.99 3.49
CA LEU A 399 3.48 23.74 2.28
C LEU A 399 4.30 24.11 1.02
N GLU A 400 5.02 25.25 1.03
CA GLU A 400 5.88 25.64 -0.09
C GLU A 400 7.11 24.72 -0.25
N GLN A 401 7.67 24.14 0.80
CA GLN A 401 8.71 23.13 0.68
C GLN A 401 8.20 21.88 -0.07
N ILE A 402 7.00 21.41 0.23
CA ILE A 402 6.35 20.31 -0.49
C ILE A 402 6.11 20.72 -1.96
N ALA A 403 5.57 21.92 -2.20
CA ALA A 403 5.28 22.41 -3.53
C ALA A 403 6.53 22.52 -4.43
N GLN A 404 7.66 22.92 -3.87
CA GLN A 404 8.93 23.07 -4.60
C GLN A 404 9.55 21.73 -5.04
N ARG A 405 9.20 20.62 -4.39
CA ARG A 405 9.69 19.28 -4.74
C ARG A 405 8.82 18.58 -5.78
N ASN A 406 7.71 19.19 -6.19
CA ASN A 406 6.80 18.59 -7.15
C ASN A 406 7.47 18.33 -8.51
N GLU A 407 7.35 17.10 -9.00
CA GLU A 407 7.92 16.62 -10.26
C GLU A 407 6.90 16.61 -11.42
N LEU A 408 5.59 16.69 -11.11
CA LEU A 408 4.55 16.64 -12.13
C LEU A 408 4.30 17.99 -12.78
N ALA A 409 4.33 18.03 -14.11
CA ALA A 409 3.82 19.17 -14.88
C ALA A 409 2.28 19.18 -14.86
N PRO A 410 1.64 20.35 -14.78
CA PRO A 410 0.19 20.43 -14.90
C PRO A 410 -0.31 19.96 -16.27
N VAL A 411 -1.39 19.17 -16.27
CA VAL A 411 -2.07 18.71 -17.48
C VAL A 411 -3.49 19.29 -17.53
N SER A 412 -3.88 19.84 -18.67
CA SER A 412 -5.22 20.40 -18.87
C SER A 412 -6.03 19.49 -19.79
N ILE A 413 -7.10 18.93 -19.23
CA ILE A 413 -8.14 18.21 -19.99
C ILE A 413 -9.50 18.86 -19.70
N ASP A 414 -10.46 18.71 -20.58
CA ASP A 414 -11.81 19.20 -20.32
C ASP A 414 -12.63 18.21 -19.46
N GLU A 415 -13.85 18.60 -19.09
CA GLU A 415 -14.68 17.77 -18.19
C GLU A 415 -15.22 16.51 -18.88
N GLU A 416 -15.35 16.48 -20.21
CA GLU A 416 -15.74 15.29 -20.97
C GLU A 416 -14.60 14.28 -20.95
N ASP A 417 -13.39 14.70 -21.25
CA ASP A 417 -12.18 13.87 -21.20
C ASP A 417 -11.85 13.43 -19.77
N PHE A 418 -12.07 14.29 -18.78
CA PHE A 418 -11.98 13.88 -17.37
C PHE A 418 -12.95 12.74 -17.05
N GLY A 419 -14.20 12.83 -17.52
CA GLY A 419 -15.20 11.77 -17.37
C GLY A 419 -14.78 10.46 -18.05
N HIS A 420 -14.14 10.53 -19.24
CA HIS A 420 -13.58 9.37 -19.92
C HIS A 420 -12.45 8.73 -19.12
N LEU A 421 -11.50 9.53 -18.61
CA LEU A 421 -10.40 9.07 -17.77
C LEU A 421 -10.91 8.37 -16.51
N MET A 422 -11.88 8.95 -15.81
CA MET A 422 -12.52 8.33 -14.65
C MET A 422 -13.17 7.00 -15.00
N SER A 423 -13.85 6.91 -16.15
CA SER A 423 -14.47 5.65 -16.62
C SER A 423 -13.43 4.55 -16.81
N PHE A 424 -12.26 4.86 -17.37
CA PHE A 424 -11.15 3.90 -17.50
C PHE A 424 -10.61 3.47 -16.14
N LEU A 425 -10.39 4.39 -15.20
CA LEU A 425 -9.92 4.03 -13.86
C LEU A 425 -10.89 3.09 -13.13
N HIS A 426 -12.21 3.28 -13.32
CA HIS A 426 -13.22 2.33 -12.84
C HIS A 426 -13.15 0.98 -13.56
N ALA A 427 -12.72 0.91 -14.83
CA ALA A 427 -12.55 -0.34 -15.55
C ALA A 427 -11.36 -1.19 -15.07
N LEU A 428 -10.47 -0.64 -14.23
CA LEU A 428 -9.41 -1.36 -13.53
C LEU A 428 -9.92 -2.17 -12.31
N THR A 429 -11.23 -2.08 -12.01
CA THR A 429 -11.84 -2.82 -10.90
C THR A 429 -12.15 -4.26 -11.31
N ASP A 430 -11.62 -5.21 -10.54
CA ASP A 430 -12.03 -6.60 -10.61
C ASP A 430 -13.33 -6.80 -9.82
N ASN A 431 -14.41 -7.09 -10.52
CA ASN A 431 -15.73 -7.24 -9.94
C ASN A 431 -15.83 -8.39 -8.92
N GLY A 432 -14.88 -9.34 -8.93
CA GLY A 432 -14.77 -10.39 -7.93
C GLY A 432 -14.53 -9.87 -6.51
N PHE A 433 -14.09 -8.60 -6.38
CA PHE A 433 -13.79 -7.95 -5.11
C PHE A 433 -14.86 -6.97 -4.61
N LEU A 434 -15.98 -6.82 -5.30
CA LEU A 434 -17.13 -6.04 -4.81
C LEU A 434 -17.78 -6.69 -3.57
N ASP A 435 -17.61 -8.00 -3.38
CA ASP A 435 -18.03 -8.73 -2.18
C ASP A 435 -16.94 -9.71 -1.72
N ASN A 436 -16.17 -9.29 -0.74
CA ASN A 436 -15.05 -10.04 -0.16
C ASN A 436 -15.40 -10.81 1.12
N ARG A 437 -16.67 -10.96 1.48
CA ARG A 437 -17.12 -11.67 2.69
C ARG A 437 -16.60 -13.09 2.79
N ARG A 438 -16.37 -13.77 1.66
CA ARG A 438 -15.80 -15.12 1.59
C ARG A 438 -14.43 -15.26 2.27
N ASN A 439 -13.69 -14.15 2.38
CA ASN A 439 -12.36 -14.14 2.98
C ASN A 439 -12.39 -13.96 4.51
N ILE A 440 -13.56 -13.61 5.09
CA ILE A 440 -13.73 -13.45 6.53
C ILE A 440 -14.03 -14.83 7.16
N PRO A 441 -13.21 -15.32 8.12
CA PRO A 441 -13.51 -16.57 8.82
C PRO A 441 -14.70 -16.40 9.77
N SER A 442 -15.35 -17.49 10.15
CA SER A 442 -16.43 -17.46 11.13
C SER A 442 -15.95 -17.36 12.58
N SER A 443 -14.72 -17.79 12.84
CA SER A 443 -14.05 -17.76 14.14
C SER A 443 -12.55 -17.89 13.95
N VAL A 444 -11.78 -17.61 15.00
CA VAL A 444 -10.32 -17.75 15.06
C VAL A 444 -9.92 -18.70 16.16
N PRO A 445 -8.78 -19.42 16.06
CA PRO A 445 -8.33 -20.42 17.03
C PRO A 445 -8.13 -19.92 18.45
N SER A 446 -7.81 -18.65 18.66
CA SER A 446 -7.69 -18.07 20.00
C SER A 446 -9.02 -17.95 20.75
N GLY A 447 -10.15 -18.00 20.03
CA GLY A 447 -11.48 -17.74 20.58
C GLY A 447 -11.75 -16.25 20.87
N LEU A 448 -10.82 -15.34 20.53
CA LEU A 448 -11.05 -13.90 20.64
C LEU A 448 -12.10 -13.43 19.61
N THR A 449 -12.81 -12.38 19.96
CA THR A 449 -13.77 -11.77 19.04
C THR A 449 -13.06 -11.08 17.88
N MET A 450 -13.52 -11.32 16.64
CA MET A 450 -12.97 -10.67 15.44
C MET A 450 -13.53 -9.26 15.22
N ALA A 451 -14.75 -9.02 15.69
CA ALA A 451 -15.34 -7.68 15.73
C ALA A 451 -15.06 -7.02 17.07
N ASP A 452 -14.92 -5.71 17.04
CA ASP A 452 -14.72 -4.88 18.24
C ASP A 452 -16.05 -4.48 18.85
#